data_c760802906a6500d96887c9d4e1cc396
#
_entry.id   c760802906a6500d96887c9d4e1cc396
#
_cell.length_a   1.000
_cell.length_b   1.000
_cell.length_c   1.000
_cell.angle_alpha   90.00
_cell.angle_beta   90.00
_cell.angle_gamma   90.00
#
_symmetry.space_group_name_H-M   'P 1'
#
loop_
_entity.id
_entity.type
_entity.pdbx_description
1 polymer ?
#
loop_
_entity_poly.entity_id
_entity_poly.type
_entity_poly.pdbx_seq_one_letter_code
_entity_poly.pdbx_strand_id
1 'polypeptide(L)'
;MRRLSLSSRLALLFAACTAVVSLFAGILFNRASEAHFIELDQQQLDGKLIGLRRALHDIQSSDSQARLADELSRQADLALRITGADGRRWYDSSAQLPEQLPLTAGLSTTRHAGTDYRVLSAPLYPGQPDSPQLTLLLDITHHQHFLQRMQRLIWLTVGLSALATALLGAWAARSGLRPLRRMSEVARGVSAQSLNARLP
;
A
#
# COMPACT_ATOMS: atom_id res chain seq x y z
N MET A 1 -32.32 27.65 4.79
CA MET A 1 -31.67 26.32 4.82
C MET A 1 -32.74 25.26 4.55
N ARG A 2 -32.69 24.56 3.40
CA ARG A 2 -33.63 23.46 3.08
C ARG A 2 -33.37 22.30 4.04
N ARG A 3 -34.31 21.99 4.91
CA ARG A 3 -34.23 20.81 5.79
C ARG A 3 -34.28 19.56 4.92
N LEU A 4 -33.20 18.79 4.94
CA LEU A 4 -33.13 17.51 4.23
C LEU A 4 -34.29 16.61 4.70
N SER A 5 -34.95 15.94 3.76
CA SER A 5 -36.01 14.98 4.08
C SER A 5 -35.43 13.82 4.93
N LEU A 6 -36.28 13.17 5.73
CA LEU A 6 -35.89 12.04 6.57
C LEU A 6 -35.21 10.94 5.75
N SER A 7 -35.74 10.68 4.54
CA SER A 7 -35.15 9.73 3.59
C SER A 7 -33.74 10.12 3.15
N SER A 8 -33.48 11.42 2.92
CA SER A 8 -32.13 11.88 2.52
C SER A 8 -31.13 11.78 3.68
N ARG A 9 -31.56 12.02 4.93
CA ARG A 9 -30.71 11.85 6.10
C ARG A 9 -30.35 10.39 6.31
N LEU A 10 -31.29 9.47 6.16
CA LEU A 10 -31.05 8.04 6.30
C LEU A 10 -30.10 7.53 5.20
N ALA A 11 -30.33 7.93 3.95
CA ALA A 11 -29.44 7.57 2.83
C ALA A 11 -28.01 8.08 3.04
N LEU A 12 -27.83 9.31 3.54
CA LEU A 12 -26.53 9.87 3.86
C LEU A 12 -25.83 9.12 5.00
N LEU A 13 -26.59 8.74 6.05
CA LEU A 13 -26.05 7.95 7.16
C LEU A 13 -25.54 6.59 6.67
N PHE A 14 -26.32 5.86 5.89
CA PHE A 14 -25.89 4.57 5.33
C PHE A 14 -24.68 4.72 4.43
N ALA A 15 -24.66 5.73 3.55
CA ALA A 15 -23.52 6.02 2.70
C ALA A 15 -22.26 6.37 3.51
N ALA A 16 -22.40 7.17 4.56
CA ALA A 16 -21.30 7.51 5.45
C ALA A 16 -20.76 6.29 6.21
N CYS A 17 -21.63 5.45 6.76
CA CYS A 17 -21.22 4.21 7.42
C CYS A 17 -20.49 3.28 6.46
N THR A 18 -21.01 3.08 5.24
CA THR A 18 -20.36 2.25 4.22
C THR A 18 -18.99 2.82 3.85
N ALA A 19 -18.88 4.14 3.66
CA ALA A 19 -17.63 4.79 3.34
C ALA A 19 -16.59 4.62 4.46
N VAL A 20 -17.00 4.81 5.72
CA VAL A 20 -16.10 4.65 6.89
C VAL A 20 -15.60 3.21 7.01
N VAL A 21 -16.49 2.22 6.92
CA VAL A 21 -16.11 0.80 7.02
C VAL A 21 -15.18 0.41 5.87
N SER A 22 -15.52 0.81 4.63
CA SER A 22 -14.71 0.51 3.46
C SER A 22 -13.35 1.20 3.50
N LEU A 23 -13.30 2.44 3.98
CA LEU A 23 -12.05 3.18 4.17
C LEU A 23 -11.14 2.49 5.19
N PHE A 24 -11.71 2.09 6.33
CA PHE A 24 -10.97 1.39 7.38
C PHE A 24 -10.41 0.05 6.87
N ALA A 25 -11.23 -0.75 6.18
CA ALA A 25 -10.81 -1.98 5.55
C ALA A 25 -9.70 -1.76 4.51
N GLY A 26 -9.82 -0.71 3.69
CA GLY A 26 -8.81 -0.33 2.70
C GLY A 26 -7.47 0.07 3.33
N ILE A 27 -7.48 0.83 4.43
CA ILE A 27 -6.28 1.20 5.18
C ILE A 27 -5.61 -0.03 5.78
N LEU A 28 -6.39 -0.92 6.41
CA LEU A 28 -5.86 -2.17 6.98
C LEU A 28 -5.22 -3.05 5.92
N PHE A 29 -5.91 -3.21 4.78
CA PHE A 29 -5.38 -4.00 3.66
C PHE A 29 -4.09 -3.41 3.12
N ASN A 30 -4.02 -2.08 2.92
CA ASN A 30 -2.81 -1.43 2.44
C ASN A 30 -1.63 -1.62 3.40
N ARG A 31 -1.86 -1.47 4.72
CA ARG A 31 -0.83 -1.71 5.74
C ARG A 31 -0.37 -3.15 5.80
N ALA A 32 -1.31 -4.10 5.73
CA ALA A 32 -0.97 -5.52 5.72
C ALA A 32 -0.16 -5.90 4.47
N SER A 33 -0.53 -5.37 3.30
CA SER A 33 0.18 -5.60 2.05
C SER A 33 1.60 -5.03 2.09
N GLU A 34 1.77 -3.81 2.59
CA GLU A 34 3.09 -3.19 2.74
C GLU A 34 4.00 -4.00 3.68
N ALA A 35 3.48 -4.42 4.83
CA ALA A 35 4.22 -5.26 5.78
C ALA A 35 4.64 -6.60 5.14
N HIS A 36 3.73 -7.23 4.38
CA HIS A 36 3.99 -8.48 3.68
C HIS A 36 5.08 -8.33 2.61
N PHE A 37 5.07 -7.25 1.83
CA PHE A 37 6.13 -6.98 0.85
C PHE A 37 7.48 -6.75 1.50
N ILE A 38 7.53 -6.03 2.65
CA ILE A 38 8.78 -5.85 3.40
C ILE A 38 9.35 -7.20 3.85
N GLU A 39 8.50 -8.10 4.33
CA GLU A 39 8.91 -9.44 4.75
C GLU A 39 9.42 -10.29 3.58
N LEU A 40 8.74 -10.24 2.43
CA LEU A 40 9.18 -10.92 1.21
C LEU A 40 10.53 -10.40 0.71
N ASP A 41 10.68 -9.07 0.64
CA ASP A 41 11.95 -8.42 0.26
C ASP A 41 13.09 -8.86 1.18
N GLN A 42 12.83 -8.90 2.49
CA GLN A 42 13.82 -9.35 3.48
C GLN A 42 14.20 -10.81 3.25
N GLN A 43 13.25 -11.72 3.10
CA GLN A 43 13.50 -13.13 2.85
C GLN A 43 14.30 -13.33 1.55
N GLN A 44 13.97 -12.58 0.50
CA GLN A 44 14.69 -12.62 -0.77
C GLN A 44 16.13 -12.14 -0.59
N LEU A 45 16.37 -11.02 0.07
CA LEU A 45 17.69 -10.46 0.31
C LEU A 45 18.53 -11.35 1.22
N ASP A 46 17.94 -11.93 2.27
CA ASP A 46 18.63 -12.89 3.16
C ASP A 46 19.06 -14.15 2.42
N GLY A 47 18.19 -14.69 1.55
CA GLY A 47 18.53 -15.82 0.69
C GLY A 47 19.68 -15.50 -0.26
N LYS A 48 19.71 -14.31 -0.86
CA LYS A 48 20.80 -13.84 -1.71
C LYS A 48 22.10 -13.64 -0.93
N LEU A 49 22.00 -13.03 0.25
CA LEU A 49 23.16 -12.84 1.14
C LEU A 49 23.84 -14.17 1.49
N ILE A 50 23.05 -15.21 1.83
CA ILE A 50 23.60 -16.54 2.13
C ILE A 50 24.26 -17.14 0.87
N GLY A 51 23.64 -17.02 -0.29
CA GLY A 51 24.21 -17.49 -1.56
C GLY A 51 25.53 -16.81 -1.88
N LEU A 52 25.58 -15.48 -1.77
CA LEU A 52 26.77 -14.68 -2.03
C LEU A 52 27.90 -14.98 -1.05
N ARG A 53 27.62 -15.15 0.25
CA ARG A 53 28.62 -15.54 1.23
C ARG A 53 29.28 -16.88 0.90
N ARG A 54 28.53 -17.84 0.35
CA ARG A 54 29.08 -19.14 -0.08
C ARG A 54 29.93 -19.02 -1.34
N ALA A 55 29.51 -18.17 -2.29
CA ALA A 55 30.21 -17.96 -3.55
C ALA A 55 31.48 -17.12 -3.39
N LEU A 56 31.51 -16.21 -2.42
CA LEU A 56 32.60 -15.26 -2.20
C LEU A 56 33.58 -15.77 -1.13
N HIS A 57 34.27 -16.88 -1.41
CA HIS A 57 35.28 -17.40 -0.50
C HIS A 57 36.58 -16.56 -0.55
N ASP A 58 36.88 -15.96 -1.69
CA ASP A 58 38.00 -15.02 -1.90
C ASP A 58 37.60 -13.92 -2.89
N ILE A 59 37.13 -12.78 -2.34
CA ILE A 59 36.60 -11.68 -3.12
C ILE A 59 37.68 -10.87 -3.85
N GLN A 60 38.93 -11.01 -3.47
CA GLN A 60 40.05 -10.28 -4.08
C GLN A 60 40.53 -10.94 -5.37
N SER A 61 40.13 -12.17 -5.66
CA SER A 61 40.47 -12.83 -6.90
C SER A 61 39.63 -12.30 -8.06
N SER A 62 40.27 -12.07 -9.22
CA SER A 62 39.58 -11.64 -10.43
C SER A 62 38.51 -12.63 -10.94
N ASP A 63 38.73 -13.93 -10.67
CA ASP A 63 37.78 -14.99 -11.02
C ASP A 63 36.49 -14.90 -10.20
N SER A 64 36.58 -14.62 -8.89
CA SER A 64 35.43 -14.41 -8.02
C SER A 64 34.64 -13.17 -8.43
N GLN A 65 35.29 -12.09 -8.81
CA GLN A 65 34.64 -10.88 -9.30
C GLN A 65 33.90 -11.12 -10.64
N ALA A 66 34.52 -11.89 -11.56
CA ALA A 66 33.86 -12.22 -12.82
C ALA A 66 32.63 -13.11 -12.63
N ARG A 67 32.69 -14.11 -11.75
CA ARG A 67 31.54 -14.97 -11.40
C ARG A 67 30.43 -14.17 -10.75
N LEU A 68 30.78 -13.23 -9.88
CA LEU A 68 29.83 -12.34 -9.24
C LEU A 68 29.12 -11.44 -10.24
N ALA A 69 29.88 -10.85 -11.19
CA ALA A 69 29.32 -10.03 -12.25
C ALA A 69 28.36 -10.83 -13.14
N ASP A 70 28.70 -12.08 -13.50
CA ASP A 70 27.85 -12.97 -14.29
C ASP A 70 26.56 -13.35 -13.52
N GLU A 71 26.63 -13.64 -12.23
CA GLU A 71 25.46 -13.93 -11.41
C GLU A 71 24.54 -12.71 -11.27
N LEU A 72 25.10 -11.53 -11.02
CA LEU A 72 24.34 -10.29 -10.89
C LEU A 72 23.73 -9.82 -12.22
N SER A 73 24.41 -10.09 -13.34
CA SER A 73 23.87 -9.73 -14.67
C SER A 73 22.55 -10.43 -14.99
N ARG A 74 22.30 -11.59 -14.39
CA ARG A 74 21.04 -12.36 -14.50
C ARG A 74 19.92 -11.82 -13.63
N GLN A 75 20.22 -10.89 -12.75
CA GLN A 75 19.30 -10.33 -11.76
C GLN A 75 19.30 -8.81 -11.91
N ALA A 76 18.54 -8.32 -12.89
CA ALA A 76 18.52 -6.91 -13.27
C ALA A 76 18.00 -5.96 -12.15
N ASP A 77 17.26 -6.51 -11.19
CA ASP A 77 16.66 -5.80 -10.04
C ASP A 77 17.56 -5.78 -8.80
N LEU A 78 18.69 -6.53 -8.83
CA LEU A 78 19.60 -6.64 -7.70
C LEU A 78 20.92 -5.95 -8.00
N ALA A 79 21.32 -5.03 -7.12
CA ALA A 79 22.65 -4.44 -7.13
C ALA A 79 23.41 -4.77 -5.85
N LEU A 80 24.73 -4.81 -5.94
CA LEU A 80 25.63 -5.19 -4.85
C LEU A 80 26.76 -4.20 -4.76
N ARG A 81 27.06 -3.80 -3.51
CA ARG A 81 28.30 -3.09 -3.15
C ARG A 81 29.02 -3.87 -2.06
N ILE A 82 30.35 -3.96 -2.20
CA ILE A 82 31.22 -4.54 -1.19
C ILE A 82 32.22 -3.48 -0.76
N THR A 83 32.21 -3.19 0.54
CA THR A 83 33.09 -2.18 1.14
C THR A 83 34.01 -2.85 2.14
N GLY A 84 35.31 -2.64 2.02
CA GLY A 84 36.29 -3.15 2.97
C GLY A 84 36.14 -2.52 4.36
N ALA A 85 36.77 -3.12 5.37
CA ALA A 85 36.82 -2.56 6.73
C ALA A 85 37.48 -1.16 6.77
N ASP A 86 38.35 -0.87 5.79
CA ASP A 86 39.02 0.41 5.59
C ASP A 86 38.13 1.48 4.94
N GLY A 87 36.86 1.15 4.65
CA GLY A 87 35.91 2.01 3.97
C GLY A 87 36.10 2.11 2.45
N ARG A 88 37.10 1.39 1.88
CA ARG A 88 37.30 1.36 0.42
C ARG A 88 36.28 0.47 -0.24
N ARG A 89 35.79 0.91 -1.39
CA ARG A 89 34.92 0.11 -2.26
C ARG A 89 35.77 -0.94 -2.98
N TRP A 90 35.49 -2.22 -2.72
CA TRP A 90 36.16 -3.32 -3.39
C TRP A 90 35.43 -3.75 -4.66
N TYR A 91 34.10 -3.68 -4.61
CA TYR A 91 33.26 -4.04 -5.74
C TYR A 91 31.98 -3.20 -5.77
N ASP A 92 31.53 -2.86 -6.97
CA ASP A 92 30.27 -2.19 -7.22
C ASP A 92 29.67 -2.77 -8.50
N SER A 93 28.48 -3.35 -8.42
CA SER A 93 27.85 -4.01 -9.58
C SER A 93 27.31 -3.02 -10.61
N SER A 94 27.11 -1.75 -10.22
CA SER A 94 26.62 -0.69 -11.09
C SER A 94 27.24 0.65 -10.71
N ALA A 95 27.66 1.41 -11.71
CA ALA A 95 28.17 2.77 -11.53
C ALA A 95 27.08 3.78 -11.07
N GLN A 96 25.81 3.40 -11.15
CA GLN A 96 24.67 4.26 -10.80
C GLN A 96 24.21 4.10 -9.34
N LEU A 97 24.94 3.33 -8.53
CA LEU A 97 24.59 3.16 -7.11
C LEU A 97 24.83 4.46 -6.31
N PRO A 98 24.00 4.75 -5.29
CA PRO A 98 24.20 5.90 -4.43
C PRO A 98 25.59 5.93 -3.84
N GLU A 99 26.23 7.10 -3.82
CA GLU A 99 27.56 7.23 -3.26
C GLU A 99 27.59 6.97 -1.75
N GLN A 100 26.56 7.44 -1.06
CA GLN A 100 26.35 7.19 0.38
C GLN A 100 25.22 6.20 0.56
N LEU A 101 25.53 5.01 1.05
CA LEU A 101 24.57 4.00 1.46
C LEU A 101 24.55 3.91 2.98
N PRO A 102 23.40 3.59 3.60
CA PRO A 102 23.36 3.34 5.04
C PRO A 102 24.25 2.14 5.38
N LEU A 103 25.30 2.41 6.12
CA LEU A 103 26.23 1.38 6.62
C LEU A 103 25.69 0.67 7.88
N THR A 104 24.53 1.05 8.36
CA THR A 104 23.86 0.39 9.49
C THR A 104 23.46 -1.02 9.09
N ALA A 105 23.94 -2.01 9.84
CA ALA A 105 23.55 -3.40 9.66
C ALA A 105 22.01 -3.53 9.76
N GLY A 106 21.40 -4.24 8.80
CA GLY A 106 19.97 -4.48 8.76
C GLY A 106 19.31 -3.99 7.49
N LEU A 107 17.97 -4.06 7.50
CA LEU A 107 17.13 -3.68 6.38
C LEU A 107 16.77 -2.19 6.46
N SER A 108 16.93 -1.48 5.35
CA SER A 108 16.57 -0.07 5.21
C SER A 108 15.97 0.21 3.84
N THR A 109 15.44 1.41 3.64
CA THR A 109 14.93 1.85 2.33
C THR A 109 15.62 3.14 1.96
N THR A 110 16.06 3.27 0.71
CA THR A 110 16.65 4.49 0.18
C THR A 110 16.09 4.81 -1.19
N ARG A 111 16.05 6.09 -1.53
CA ARG A 111 15.66 6.55 -2.88
C ARG A 111 16.86 7.18 -3.56
N HIS A 112 17.14 6.74 -4.78
CA HIS A 112 18.20 7.30 -5.59
C HIS A 112 17.77 7.40 -7.07
N ALA A 113 18.00 8.56 -7.68
CA ALA A 113 17.67 8.83 -9.09
C ALA A 113 16.21 8.46 -9.49
N GLY A 114 15.25 8.62 -8.55
CA GLY A 114 13.83 8.31 -8.78
C GLY A 114 13.44 6.84 -8.55
N THR A 115 14.40 5.96 -8.25
CA THR A 115 14.22 4.55 -7.96
C THR A 115 14.24 4.31 -6.46
N ASP A 116 13.28 3.55 -5.94
CA ASP A 116 13.23 3.14 -4.53
C ASP A 116 13.94 1.79 -4.37
N TYR A 117 14.91 1.74 -3.47
CA TYR A 117 15.69 0.54 -3.17
C TYR A 117 15.43 0.05 -1.76
N ARG A 118 15.24 -1.26 -1.61
CA ARG A 118 15.37 -1.94 -0.33
C ARG A 118 16.84 -2.32 -0.17
N VAL A 119 17.45 -1.92 0.94
CA VAL A 119 18.88 -2.09 1.19
C VAL A 119 19.06 -3.01 2.38
N LEU A 120 19.84 -4.07 2.18
CA LEU A 120 20.30 -4.95 3.26
C LEU A 120 21.80 -4.84 3.40
N SER A 121 22.28 -4.35 4.56
CA SER A 121 23.71 -4.29 4.88
C SER A 121 24.06 -5.33 5.93
N ALA A 122 25.06 -6.15 5.64
CA ALA A 122 25.52 -7.19 6.55
C ALA A 122 27.03 -7.46 6.36
N PRO A 123 27.76 -7.91 7.40
CA PRO A 123 29.14 -8.31 7.25
C PRO A 123 29.25 -9.55 6.36
N LEU A 124 30.27 -9.59 5.50
CA LEU A 124 30.55 -10.76 4.65
C LEU A 124 30.87 -11.99 5.49
N TYR A 125 31.72 -11.80 6.52
CA TYR A 125 32.13 -12.86 7.46
C TYR A 125 31.54 -12.54 8.86
N PRO A 126 30.42 -13.19 9.25
CA PRO A 126 29.84 -12.96 10.57
C PRO A 126 30.82 -13.28 11.70
N GLY A 127 30.87 -12.41 12.71
CA GLY A 127 31.74 -12.61 13.88
C GLY A 127 33.19 -12.10 13.74
N GLN A 128 33.56 -11.56 12.56
CA GLN A 128 34.86 -10.91 12.40
C GLN A 128 34.70 -9.38 12.47
N PRO A 129 35.44 -8.68 13.37
CA PRO A 129 35.30 -7.23 13.51
C PRO A 129 35.73 -6.45 12.26
N ASP A 130 36.73 -6.96 11.53
CA ASP A 130 37.27 -6.34 10.30
C ASP A 130 36.66 -6.91 9.02
N SER A 131 35.46 -7.47 9.11
CA SER A 131 34.77 -8.04 7.96
C SER A 131 34.36 -6.97 6.96
N PRO A 132 34.59 -7.19 5.66
CA PRO A 132 33.99 -6.36 4.62
C PRO A 132 32.46 -6.33 4.76
N GLN A 133 31.87 -5.16 4.47
CA GLN A 133 30.42 -4.98 4.45
C GLN A 133 29.87 -5.30 3.06
N LEU A 134 28.88 -6.15 3.05
CA LEU A 134 28.09 -6.50 1.89
C LEU A 134 26.79 -5.70 1.93
N THR A 135 26.56 -4.87 0.92
CA THR A 135 25.32 -4.08 0.82
C THR A 135 24.59 -4.51 -0.44
N LEU A 136 23.44 -5.14 -0.25
CA LEU A 136 22.50 -5.55 -1.28
C LEU A 136 21.44 -4.50 -1.48
N LEU A 137 21.16 -4.13 -2.72
CA LEU A 137 20.10 -3.20 -3.09
C LEU A 137 19.13 -3.91 -4.03
N LEU A 138 17.87 -3.98 -3.63
CA LEU A 138 16.78 -4.50 -4.44
C LEU A 138 15.92 -3.35 -4.94
N ASP A 139 15.72 -3.25 -6.25
CA ASP A 139 14.79 -2.27 -6.84
C ASP A 139 13.36 -2.67 -6.52
N ILE A 140 12.67 -1.86 -5.71
CA ILE A 140 11.28 -2.06 -5.29
C ILE A 140 10.30 -1.14 -6.03
N THR A 141 10.74 -0.41 -7.05
CA THR A 141 9.90 0.55 -7.79
C THR A 141 8.66 -0.14 -8.38
N HIS A 142 8.83 -1.38 -8.85
CA HIS A 142 7.71 -2.16 -9.38
C HIS A 142 6.65 -2.46 -8.32
N HIS A 143 7.07 -2.81 -7.11
CA HIS A 143 6.18 -3.03 -5.95
C HIS A 143 5.45 -1.74 -5.56
N GLN A 144 6.14 -0.61 -5.58
CA GLN A 144 5.55 0.71 -5.29
C GLN A 144 4.46 1.07 -6.31
N HIS A 145 4.69 0.86 -7.59
CA HIS A 145 3.67 1.08 -8.63
C HIS A 145 2.46 0.17 -8.47
N PHE A 146 2.67 -1.09 -8.07
CA PHE A 146 1.58 -2.02 -7.78
C PHE A 146 0.74 -1.53 -6.60
N LEU A 147 1.37 -1.15 -5.48
CA LEU A 147 0.68 -0.62 -4.30
C LEU A 147 -0.11 0.64 -4.61
N GLN A 148 0.45 1.57 -5.39
CA GLN A 148 -0.25 2.78 -5.82
C GLN A 148 -1.47 2.47 -6.70
N ARG A 149 -1.37 1.49 -7.59
CA ARG A 149 -2.49 1.03 -8.43
C ARG A 149 -3.60 0.41 -7.56
N MET A 150 -3.22 -0.45 -6.62
CA MET A 150 -4.15 -1.04 -5.65
C MET A 150 -4.85 0.03 -4.81
N GLN A 151 -4.11 1.02 -4.33
CA GLN A 151 -4.67 2.13 -3.55
C GLN A 151 -5.71 2.91 -4.37
N ARG A 152 -5.44 3.20 -5.64
CA ARG A 152 -6.42 3.86 -6.53
C ARG A 152 -7.69 3.01 -6.70
N LEU A 153 -7.55 1.69 -6.89
CA LEU A 153 -8.69 0.78 -7.01
C LEU A 153 -9.52 0.76 -5.71
N ILE A 154 -8.87 0.73 -4.54
CA ILE A 154 -9.54 0.81 -3.24
C ILE A 154 -10.37 2.09 -3.14
N TRP A 155 -9.78 3.26 -3.43
CA TRP A 155 -10.49 4.53 -3.40
C TRP A 155 -11.68 4.58 -4.36
N LEU A 156 -11.51 4.04 -5.56
CA LEU A 156 -12.57 3.96 -6.56
C LEU A 156 -13.71 3.04 -6.09
N THR A 157 -13.38 1.89 -5.53
CA THR A 157 -14.36 0.94 -4.98
C THR A 157 -15.12 1.55 -3.79
N VAL A 158 -14.42 2.23 -2.87
CA VAL A 158 -15.05 2.94 -1.75
C VAL A 158 -16.03 4.00 -2.24
N GLY A 159 -15.61 4.83 -3.19
CA GLY A 159 -16.46 5.87 -3.77
C GLY A 159 -17.70 5.30 -4.47
N LEU A 160 -17.52 4.25 -5.27
CA LEU A 160 -18.62 3.61 -5.98
C LEU A 160 -19.60 2.93 -5.03
N SER A 161 -19.09 2.23 -4.00
CA SER A 161 -19.93 1.58 -2.99
C SER A 161 -20.73 2.59 -2.17
N ALA A 162 -20.13 3.70 -1.78
CA ALA A 162 -20.81 4.77 -1.05
C ALA A 162 -21.91 5.41 -1.93
N LEU A 163 -21.62 5.66 -3.20
CA LEU A 163 -22.60 6.20 -4.16
C LEU A 163 -23.77 5.23 -4.37
N ALA A 164 -23.48 3.94 -4.60
CA ALA A 164 -24.51 2.90 -4.76
C ALA A 164 -25.40 2.81 -3.52
N THR A 165 -24.79 2.79 -2.32
CA THR A 165 -25.52 2.75 -1.05
C THR A 165 -26.40 3.98 -0.87
N ALA A 166 -25.90 5.17 -1.22
CA ALA A 166 -26.68 6.41 -1.15
C ALA A 166 -27.90 6.38 -2.12
N LEU A 167 -27.71 5.92 -3.34
CA LEU A 167 -28.78 5.81 -4.34
C LEU A 167 -29.83 4.78 -3.93
N LEU A 168 -29.41 3.58 -3.53
CA LEU A 168 -30.30 2.51 -3.07
C LEU A 168 -31.04 2.92 -1.80
N GLY A 169 -30.37 3.53 -0.83
CA GLY A 169 -30.97 4.03 0.38
C GLY A 169 -32.01 5.14 0.11
N ALA A 170 -31.69 6.06 -0.80
CA ALA A 170 -32.66 7.10 -1.20
C ALA A 170 -33.85 6.53 -1.93
N TRP A 171 -33.65 5.53 -2.79
CA TRP A 171 -34.75 4.84 -3.49
C TRP A 171 -35.64 4.06 -2.51
N ALA A 172 -35.05 3.25 -1.64
CA ALA A 172 -35.76 2.45 -0.64
C ALA A 172 -36.58 3.35 0.32
N ALA A 173 -35.98 4.44 0.80
CA ALA A 173 -36.65 5.38 1.67
C ALA A 173 -37.82 6.11 0.97
N ARG A 174 -37.68 6.48 -0.31
CA ARG A 174 -38.78 7.07 -1.08
C ARG A 174 -39.91 6.08 -1.34
N SER A 175 -39.58 4.83 -1.67
CA SER A 175 -40.56 3.78 -1.98
C SER A 175 -41.31 3.34 -0.70
N GLY A 176 -40.58 3.12 0.40
CA GLY A 176 -41.18 2.68 1.69
C GLY A 176 -42.06 3.73 2.36
N LEU A 177 -41.79 5.04 2.16
CA LEU A 177 -42.59 6.11 2.75
C LEU A 177 -43.77 6.57 1.87
N ARG A 178 -43.90 6.07 0.65
CA ARG A 178 -45.05 6.40 -0.23
C ARG A 178 -46.39 6.03 0.37
N PRO A 179 -46.63 4.84 0.97
CA PRO A 179 -47.91 4.50 1.58
C PRO A 179 -48.28 5.43 2.74
N LEU A 180 -47.32 5.77 3.59
CA LEU A 180 -47.52 6.64 4.75
C LEU A 180 -47.91 8.07 4.35
N ARG A 181 -47.34 8.60 3.27
CA ARG A 181 -47.72 9.91 2.74
C ARG A 181 -49.16 9.92 2.21
N ARG A 182 -49.58 8.86 1.50
CA ARG A 182 -50.96 8.73 1.01
C ARG A 182 -51.98 8.68 2.18
N MET A 183 -51.65 7.93 3.25
CA MET A 183 -52.51 7.88 4.43
C MET A 183 -52.64 9.25 5.16
N SER A 184 -51.53 10.00 5.22
CA SER A 184 -51.51 11.35 5.78
C SER A 184 -52.29 12.37 4.94
N GLU A 185 -52.29 12.25 3.61
CA GLU A 185 -53.06 13.09 2.72
C GLU A 185 -54.57 12.79 2.81
N VAL A 186 -54.94 11.52 2.89
CA VAL A 186 -56.35 11.10 3.09
C VAL A 186 -56.89 11.58 4.44
N ALA A 187 -56.11 11.43 5.53
CA ALA A 187 -56.48 11.90 6.85
C ALA A 187 -56.68 13.43 6.93
N ARG A 188 -55.84 14.20 6.22
CA ARG A 188 -56.01 15.66 6.10
C ARG A 188 -57.25 16.05 5.28
N GLY A 189 -57.54 15.31 4.21
CA GLY A 189 -58.74 15.54 3.40
C GLY A 189 -60.03 15.31 4.15
N VAL A 190 -60.10 14.24 4.97
CA VAL A 190 -61.27 13.95 5.82
C VAL A 190 -61.48 15.00 6.91
N SER A 191 -60.40 15.49 7.53
CA SER A 191 -60.49 16.54 8.56
C SER A 191 -60.99 17.88 8.00
N ALA A 192 -60.61 18.22 6.76
CA ALA A 192 -61.04 19.44 6.10
C ALA A 192 -62.53 19.39 5.68
N GLN A 193 -63.03 18.23 5.24
CA GLN A 193 -64.43 18.04 4.88
C GLN A 193 -65.40 17.97 6.09
N SER A 194 -64.94 17.41 7.21
CA SER A 194 -65.72 17.31 8.41
C SER A 194 -65.98 18.69 9.12
N LEU A 195 -65.10 19.65 8.90
CA LEU A 195 -65.27 21.03 9.39
C LEU A 195 -66.32 21.82 8.64
N ASN A 196 -66.54 21.51 7.34
CA ASN A 196 -67.59 22.17 6.53
C ASN A 196 -68.98 21.55 6.69
N ALA A 197 -69.10 20.39 7.36
CA ALA A 197 -70.40 19.73 7.55
C ALA A 197 -71.13 20.14 8.87
N ARG A 198 -70.60 21.12 9.61
CA ARG A 198 -71.23 21.66 10.82
C ARG A 198 -71.48 23.14 10.67
N LEU A 199 -72.44 23.52 9.83
CA LEU A 199 -73.21 24.75 9.98
C LEU A 199 -74.55 24.57 9.24
N PRO A 200 -75.70 24.40 9.92
CA PRO A 200 -76.95 24.94 9.45
C PRO A 200 -77.09 26.42 9.82
#